data_828d58293bea46d81d981af0ecab5d6b
#
_entry.id   828d58293bea46d81d981af0ecab5d6b
#
_cell.length_a   1.000
_cell.length_b   1.000
_cell.length_c   1.000
_cell.angle_alpha   90.00
_cell.angle_beta   90.00
_cell.angle_gamma   90.00
#
_symmetry.space_group_name_H-M   'P 1'
#
loop_
_entity.id
_entity.type
_entity.pdbx_description
1 polymer ?
#
loop_
_entity_poly.entity_id
_entity_poly.type
_entity_poly.pdbx_seq_one_letter_code
_entity_poly.pdbx_strand_id
1 'polypeptide(L)'
;LLNYNGIELLKKFFNDVISNSLEADIVLIDNNSIDNSVKWFKRRHPKLQCIELKENYGFAKGYNEGLKQVKHKYYGLLNTDVWVPKDWLKPLLKSFDTYPNVAIIQPHILNQKKPNYFEYAGAAGGYIDKYGITFCRGRIIKKLEEDLGQYDKNQEIFWASGACFLIRSQIFWKL
;
A
#
# COMPACT_ATOMS: atom_id res chain seq x y z
N LEU A 1 -6.31 -2.96 -3.58
CA LEU A 1 -6.77 -2.26 -2.37
C LEU A 1 -7.72 -3.15 -1.58
N LEU A 2 -7.60 -3.17 -0.24
CA LEU A 2 -8.54 -3.85 0.67
C LEU A 2 -9.51 -2.83 1.25
N ASN A 3 -10.80 -3.03 1.04
CA ASN A 3 -11.87 -2.15 1.51
C ASN A 3 -12.71 -2.82 2.60
N TYR A 4 -13.06 -2.07 3.65
CA TYR A 4 -14.09 -2.42 4.60
C TYR A 4 -14.84 -1.17 5.06
N ASN A 5 -16.10 -1.03 4.66
CA ASN A 5 -16.95 0.13 4.97
C ASN A 5 -16.29 1.48 4.63
N GLY A 6 -15.56 1.54 3.50
CA GLY A 6 -14.71 2.67 3.13
C GLY A 6 -15.23 3.51 1.96
N ILE A 7 -16.55 3.61 1.74
CA ILE A 7 -17.14 4.29 0.59
C ILE A 7 -16.64 5.74 0.42
N GLU A 8 -16.48 6.48 1.50
CA GLU A 8 -16.04 7.89 1.44
C GLU A 8 -14.55 8.00 1.05
N LEU A 9 -13.72 7.06 1.52
CA LEU A 9 -12.32 6.97 1.13
C LEU A 9 -12.18 6.59 -0.35
N LEU A 10 -12.95 5.60 -0.80
CA LEU A 10 -12.98 5.23 -2.21
C LEU A 10 -13.40 6.39 -3.12
N LYS A 11 -14.45 7.13 -2.74
CA LYS A 11 -14.88 8.32 -3.50
C LYS A 11 -13.78 9.39 -3.58
N LYS A 12 -13.02 9.54 -2.50
CA LYS A 12 -12.01 10.59 -2.37
C LYS A 12 -10.72 10.26 -3.13
N PHE A 13 -10.22 9.03 -3.03
CA PHE A 13 -8.86 8.69 -3.45
C PHE A 13 -8.79 7.75 -4.66
N PHE A 14 -9.82 6.94 -4.90
CA PHE A 14 -9.72 5.84 -5.86
C PHE A 14 -9.50 6.28 -7.31
N ASN A 15 -10.07 7.42 -7.71
CA ASN A 15 -9.85 7.95 -9.06
C ASN A 15 -8.38 8.33 -9.30
N ASP A 16 -7.71 8.92 -8.29
CA ASP A 16 -6.27 9.25 -8.38
C ASP A 16 -5.43 7.98 -8.46
N VAL A 17 -5.79 6.95 -7.71
CA VAL A 17 -5.11 5.64 -7.80
C VAL A 17 -5.17 5.09 -9.22
N ILE A 18 -6.35 5.08 -9.85
CA ILE A 18 -6.50 4.61 -11.23
C ILE A 18 -5.69 5.47 -12.20
N SER A 19 -5.82 6.80 -12.11
CA SER A 19 -5.21 7.73 -13.06
C SER A 19 -3.68 7.75 -12.97
N ASN A 20 -3.15 7.48 -11.79
CA ASN A 20 -1.71 7.60 -11.50
C ASN A 20 -0.98 6.25 -11.41
N SER A 21 -1.68 5.12 -11.66
CA SER A 21 -1.11 3.77 -11.59
C SER A 21 -1.33 3.00 -12.88
N LEU A 22 -1.00 3.62 -14.02
CA LEU A 22 -1.25 3.06 -15.35
C LEU A 22 -0.45 1.78 -15.65
N GLU A 23 0.60 1.51 -14.89
CA GLU A 23 1.44 0.32 -14.98
C GLU A 23 0.83 -0.90 -14.26
N ALA A 24 -0.32 -0.74 -13.59
CA ALA A 24 -0.92 -1.78 -12.75
C ALA A 24 -2.37 -2.07 -13.11
N ASP A 25 -2.76 -3.32 -12.97
CA ASP A 25 -4.16 -3.72 -12.90
C ASP A 25 -4.70 -3.44 -11.50
N ILE A 26 -5.72 -2.60 -11.41
CA ILE A 26 -6.30 -2.19 -10.13
C ILE A 26 -7.42 -3.15 -9.75
N VAL A 27 -7.29 -3.74 -8.56
CA VAL A 27 -8.28 -4.67 -7.99
C VAL A 27 -8.77 -4.12 -6.64
N LEU A 28 -10.08 -4.06 -6.47
CA LEU A 28 -10.69 -3.85 -5.16
C LEU A 28 -11.02 -5.20 -4.53
N ILE A 29 -10.50 -5.44 -3.34
CA ILE A 29 -10.89 -6.58 -2.48
C ILE A 29 -11.81 -6.00 -1.41
N ASP A 30 -13.06 -6.38 -1.44
CA ASP A 30 -14.04 -5.96 -0.45
C ASP A 30 -14.15 -6.98 0.67
N ASN A 31 -13.86 -6.56 1.89
CA ASN A 31 -13.79 -7.40 3.08
C ASN A 31 -15.17 -7.53 3.77
N ASN A 32 -16.21 -7.80 2.97
CA ASN A 32 -17.61 -7.92 3.39
C ASN A 32 -18.16 -6.62 3.98
N SER A 33 -18.06 -5.53 3.22
CA SER A 33 -18.63 -4.23 3.60
C SER A 33 -20.16 -4.26 3.63
N ILE A 34 -20.73 -3.57 4.61
CA ILE A 34 -22.17 -3.38 4.76
C ILE A 34 -22.65 -1.99 4.29
N ASP A 35 -21.71 -1.10 3.97
CA ASP A 35 -22.01 0.19 3.35
C ASP A 35 -22.27 0.02 1.83
N ASN A 36 -22.44 1.09 1.11
CA ASN A 36 -22.68 1.04 -0.35
C ASN A 36 -21.38 1.01 -1.18
N SER A 37 -20.20 0.71 -0.61
CA SER A 37 -18.92 0.76 -1.31
C SER A 37 -18.86 -0.15 -2.51
N VAL A 38 -19.26 -1.42 -2.39
CA VAL A 38 -19.29 -2.37 -3.52
C VAL A 38 -20.23 -1.92 -4.63
N LYS A 39 -21.45 -1.52 -4.27
CA LYS A 39 -22.45 -1.04 -5.25
C LYS A 39 -21.96 0.21 -5.98
N TRP A 40 -21.37 1.15 -5.24
CA TRP A 40 -20.78 2.35 -5.81
C TRP A 40 -19.63 2.01 -6.75
N PHE A 41 -18.70 1.14 -6.31
CA PHE A 41 -17.54 0.73 -7.08
C PHE A 41 -17.93 0.08 -8.41
N LYS A 42 -18.78 -0.95 -8.39
CA LYS A 42 -19.23 -1.66 -9.59
C LYS A 42 -19.95 -0.74 -10.59
N ARG A 43 -20.72 0.22 -10.08
CA ARG A 43 -21.39 1.21 -10.95
C ARG A 43 -20.41 2.19 -11.57
N ARG A 44 -19.42 2.66 -10.81
CA ARG A 44 -18.48 3.70 -11.23
C ARG A 44 -17.34 3.13 -12.07
N HIS A 45 -16.90 1.92 -11.76
CA HIS A 45 -15.74 1.26 -12.37
C HIS A 45 -16.10 -0.16 -12.85
N PRO A 46 -17.05 -0.33 -13.78
CA PRO A 46 -17.58 -1.63 -14.18
C PRO A 46 -16.56 -2.54 -14.88
N LYS A 47 -15.44 -1.98 -15.35
CA LYS A 47 -14.35 -2.74 -16.00
C LYS A 47 -13.28 -3.22 -15.03
N LEU A 48 -13.26 -2.71 -13.80
CA LEU A 48 -12.27 -3.11 -12.81
C LEU A 48 -12.75 -4.30 -11.99
N GLN A 49 -11.82 -5.18 -11.63
CA GLN A 49 -12.13 -6.33 -10.81
C GLN A 49 -12.49 -5.91 -9.38
N CYS A 50 -13.62 -6.45 -8.90
CA CYS A 50 -14.04 -6.37 -7.50
C CYS A 50 -14.17 -7.78 -6.95
N ILE A 51 -13.38 -8.11 -5.93
CA ILE A 51 -13.41 -9.39 -5.23
C ILE A 51 -14.14 -9.19 -3.92
N GLU A 52 -15.30 -9.81 -3.77
CA GLU A 52 -16.09 -9.74 -2.55
C GLU A 52 -15.80 -10.95 -1.67
N LEU A 53 -15.29 -10.71 -0.48
CA LEU A 53 -15.02 -11.75 0.51
C LEU A 53 -16.29 -12.10 1.28
N LYS A 54 -16.37 -13.34 1.78
CA LYS A 54 -17.57 -13.86 2.45
C LYS A 54 -17.80 -13.27 3.84
N GLU A 55 -16.75 -12.82 4.50
CA GLU A 55 -16.77 -12.23 5.83
C GLU A 55 -15.61 -11.23 5.98
N ASN A 56 -15.63 -10.40 7.03
CA ASN A 56 -14.51 -9.54 7.35
C ASN A 56 -13.39 -10.35 8.01
N TYR A 57 -12.37 -10.67 7.21
CA TYR A 57 -11.18 -11.42 7.65
C TYR A 57 -10.12 -10.53 8.33
N GLY A 58 -10.37 -9.23 8.51
CA GLY A 58 -9.35 -8.29 8.93
C GLY A 58 -8.34 -7.96 7.82
N PHE A 59 -7.23 -7.34 8.17
CA PHE A 59 -6.28 -6.79 7.19
C PHE A 59 -5.47 -7.90 6.48
N ALA A 60 -4.67 -8.65 7.23
CA ALA A 60 -3.73 -9.61 6.64
C ALA A 60 -4.45 -10.76 5.93
N LYS A 61 -5.40 -11.42 6.61
CA LYS A 61 -6.17 -12.51 6.01
C LYS A 61 -7.06 -12.03 4.88
N GLY A 62 -7.59 -10.79 4.94
CA GLY A 62 -8.35 -10.19 3.84
C GLY A 62 -7.54 -10.09 2.55
N TYR A 63 -6.30 -9.60 2.62
CA TYR A 63 -5.39 -9.63 1.47
C TYR A 63 -5.07 -11.05 1.02
N ASN A 64 -4.77 -11.97 1.95
CA ASN A 64 -4.46 -13.36 1.61
C ASN A 64 -5.61 -14.02 0.85
N GLU A 65 -6.85 -13.87 1.31
CA GLU A 65 -8.02 -14.45 0.64
C GLU A 65 -8.30 -13.81 -0.73
N GLY A 66 -8.23 -12.48 -0.81
CA GLY A 66 -8.48 -11.78 -2.07
C GLY A 66 -7.40 -12.05 -3.13
N LEU A 67 -6.14 -12.04 -2.75
CA LEU A 67 -5.02 -12.24 -3.69
C LEU A 67 -4.94 -13.66 -4.26
N LYS A 68 -5.64 -14.66 -3.70
CA LYS A 68 -5.79 -15.99 -4.32
C LYS A 68 -6.41 -15.93 -5.72
N GLN A 69 -7.18 -14.86 -6.00
CA GLN A 69 -7.85 -14.65 -7.29
C GLN A 69 -7.06 -13.74 -8.24
N VAL A 70 -5.85 -13.31 -7.84
CA VAL A 70 -5.02 -12.36 -8.60
C VAL A 70 -3.72 -13.05 -9.00
N LYS A 71 -3.35 -12.99 -10.29
CA LYS A 71 -2.17 -13.65 -10.82
C LYS A 71 -1.28 -12.63 -11.54
N HIS A 72 -0.34 -12.04 -10.81
CA HIS A 72 0.66 -11.11 -11.33
C HIS A 72 2.05 -11.37 -10.75
N LYS A 73 3.08 -10.84 -11.40
CA LYS A 73 4.48 -10.98 -10.95
C LYS A 73 4.73 -10.22 -9.63
N TYR A 74 4.04 -9.11 -9.45
CA TYR A 74 4.13 -8.26 -8.26
C TYR A 74 2.73 -7.99 -7.73
N TYR A 75 2.61 -7.84 -6.42
CA TYR A 75 1.43 -7.31 -5.76
C TYR A 75 1.78 -5.96 -5.13
N GLY A 76 0.94 -4.96 -5.37
CA GLY A 76 0.96 -3.70 -4.66
C GLY A 76 -0.17 -3.68 -3.64
N LEU A 77 0.16 -3.66 -2.35
CA LEU A 77 -0.82 -3.47 -1.29
C LEU A 77 -0.90 -1.99 -0.99
N LEU A 78 -2.10 -1.43 -1.10
CA LEU A 78 -2.34 0.00 -0.94
C LEU A 78 -3.62 0.21 -0.13
N ASN A 79 -3.55 0.98 0.93
CA ASN A 79 -4.73 1.36 1.71
C ASN A 79 -5.66 2.27 0.91
N THR A 80 -6.94 2.24 1.24
CA THR A 80 -7.98 3.06 0.58
C THR A 80 -7.90 4.54 0.90
N ASP A 81 -7.13 4.95 1.91
CA ASP A 81 -6.92 6.33 2.35
C ASP A 81 -5.58 6.94 1.88
N VAL A 82 -4.88 6.26 0.99
CA VAL A 82 -3.60 6.73 0.43
C VAL A 82 -3.83 7.45 -0.89
N TRP A 83 -3.33 8.67 -1.00
CA TRP A 83 -3.19 9.38 -2.25
C TRP A 83 -1.84 9.05 -2.90
N VAL A 84 -1.82 8.83 -4.21
CA VAL A 84 -0.61 8.52 -4.97
C VAL A 84 -0.34 9.57 -6.05
N PRO A 85 0.89 10.07 -6.19
CA PRO A 85 1.24 11.02 -7.24
C PRO A 85 1.36 10.33 -8.60
N LYS A 86 1.40 11.14 -9.67
CA LYS A 86 1.67 10.64 -11.01
C LYS A 86 3.03 9.93 -11.06
N ASP A 87 3.11 8.84 -11.84
CA ASP A 87 4.32 8.06 -12.09
C ASP A 87 4.97 7.41 -10.84
N TRP A 88 4.26 7.30 -9.72
CA TRP A 88 4.79 6.76 -8.46
C TRP A 88 5.24 5.29 -8.54
N LEU A 89 4.60 4.49 -9.40
CA LEU A 89 4.93 3.07 -9.57
C LEU A 89 6.21 2.83 -10.36
N LYS A 90 6.53 3.67 -11.33
CA LYS A 90 7.67 3.48 -12.23
C LYS A 90 9.01 3.29 -11.52
N PRO A 91 9.40 4.16 -10.57
CA PRO A 91 10.66 3.97 -9.84
C PRO A 91 10.67 2.72 -8.97
N LEU A 92 9.52 2.34 -8.40
CA LEU A 92 9.41 1.13 -7.58
C LEU A 92 9.55 -0.13 -8.43
N LEU A 93 8.89 -0.20 -9.57
CA LEU A 93 9.02 -1.32 -10.50
C LEU A 93 10.44 -1.43 -11.06
N LYS A 94 11.07 -0.29 -11.44
CA LYS A 94 12.48 -0.25 -11.86
C LYS A 94 13.43 -0.78 -10.78
N SER A 95 13.13 -0.53 -9.52
CA SER A 95 13.95 -1.03 -8.40
C SER A 95 13.94 -2.56 -8.30
N PHE A 96 12.82 -3.23 -8.63
CA PHE A 96 12.80 -4.69 -8.70
C PHE A 96 13.69 -5.26 -9.82
N ASP A 97 13.86 -4.54 -10.93
CA ASP A 97 14.74 -4.95 -12.02
C ASP A 97 16.21 -4.68 -11.65
N THR A 98 16.48 -3.56 -11.00
CA THR A 98 17.83 -3.17 -10.56
C THR A 98 18.34 -4.07 -9.42
N TYR A 99 17.45 -4.50 -8.52
CA TYR A 99 17.78 -5.30 -7.34
C TYR A 99 17.01 -6.64 -7.35
N PRO A 100 17.49 -7.68 -8.05
CA PRO A 100 16.76 -8.94 -8.23
C PRO A 100 16.43 -9.67 -6.91
N ASN A 101 17.24 -9.48 -5.88
CA ASN A 101 17.09 -10.12 -4.56
C ASN A 101 16.12 -9.38 -3.63
N VAL A 102 15.65 -8.18 -4.00
CA VAL A 102 14.68 -7.44 -3.19
C VAL A 102 13.32 -8.12 -3.26
N ALA A 103 12.78 -8.45 -2.11
CA ALA A 103 11.47 -9.10 -1.96
C ALA A 103 10.33 -8.06 -1.91
N ILE A 104 10.52 -7.00 -1.14
CA ILE A 104 9.52 -5.95 -0.86
C ILE A 104 10.15 -4.58 -1.09
N ILE A 105 9.36 -3.65 -1.61
CA ILE A 105 9.75 -2.25 -1.77
C ILE A 105 8.64 -1.38 -1.18
N GLN A 106 9.04 -0.44 -0.32
CA GLN A 106 8.15 0.57 0.25
C GLN A 106 8.58 1.96 -0.24
N PRO A 107 7.65 2.78 -0.77
CA PRO A 107 7.94 4.20 -1.02
C PRO A 107 7.96 4.99 0.30
N HIS A 108 8.49 6.21 0.26
CA HIS A 108 8.22 7.18 1.33
C HIS A 108 6.73 7.49 1.39
N ILE A 109 6.20 7.56 2.59
CA ILE A 109 4.78 7.91 2.83
C ILE A 109 4.75 9.23 3.60
N LEU A 110 4.16 10.25 2.99
CA LEU A 110 4.08 11.57 3.57
C LEU A 110 2.73 11.81 4.23
N ASN A 111 2.68 12.72 5.18
CA ASN A 111 1.46 13.10 5.87
C ASN A 111 0.57 13.95 4.95
N GLN A 112 -0.63 13.49 4.66
CA GLN A 112 -1.54 14.18 3.74
C GLN A 112 -1.91 15.61 4.17
N LYS A 113 -2.01 15.84 5.49
CA LYS A 113 -2.37 17.18 6.04
C LYS A 113 -1.16 18.11 6.14
N LYS A 114 0.04 17.54 6.19
CA LYS A 114 1.33 18.26 6.28
C LYS A 114 2.30 17.60 5.29
N PRO A 115 2.20 17.87 3.99
CA PRO A 115 2.91 17.12 2.94
C PRO A 115 4.44 17.24 2.99
N ASN A 116 4.99 18.16 3.77
CA ASN A 116 6.43 18.25 4.03
C ASN A 116 6.87 17.40 5.22
N TYR A 117 5.99 16.63 5.85
CA TYR A 117 6.30 15.75 6.98
C TYR A 117 6.03 14.31 6.60
N PHE A 118 6.84 13.41 7.16
CA PHE A 118 6.59 11.99 7.05
C PHE A 118 5.29 11.58 7.76
N GLU A 119 4.69 10.48 7.27
CA GLU A 119 3.54 9.86 7.91
C GLU A 119 3.96 9.13 9.20
N TYR A 120 2.99 8.88 10.08
CA TYR A 120 3.24 8.37 11.43
C TYR A 120 3.72 6.90 11.45
N ALA A 121 3.22 6.04 10.58
CA ALA A 121 3.30 4.58 10.71
C ALA A 121 4.34 3.95 9.78
N GLY A 122 5.61 4.31 9.90
CA GLY A 122 6.70 3.66 9.18
C GLY A 122 7.04 4.29 7.84
N ALA A 123 6.88 5.57 7.74
CA ALA A 123 6.89 6.40 6.54
C ALA A 123 8.12 6.27 5.63
N ALA A 124 9.32 6.16 6.19
CA ALA A 124 10.57 6.04 5.44
C ALA A 124 11.33 4.73 5.75
N GLY A 125 10.58 3.68 6.06
CA GLY A 125 11.08 2.34 6.36
C GLY A 125 11.19 2.04 7.86
N GLY A 126 10.94 0.78 8.20
CA GLY A 126 10.93 0.26 9.55
C GLY A 126 12.17 -0.56 9.90
N TYR A 127 12.54 -0.51 11.14
CA TYR A 127 13.72 -1.18 11.71
C TYR A 127 13.37 -1.89 13.01
N ILE A 128 14.30 -2.68 13.51
CA ILE A 128 14.25 -3.31 14.82
C ILE A 128 15.63 -3.16 15.49
N ASP A 129 15.66 -2.87 16.77
CA ASP A 129 16.91 -2.83 17.52
C ASP A 129 17.28 -4.22 18.08
N LYS A 130 18.47 -4.28 18.73
CA LYS A 130 18.97 -5.52 19.34
C LYS A 130 18.13 -6.07 20.49
N TYR A 131 17.20 -5.29 21.01
CA TYR A 131 16.27 -5.70 22.08
C TYR A 131 14.89 -6.11 21.53
N GLY A 132 14.70 -6.10 20.21
CA GLY A 132 13.42 -6.42 19.59
C GLY A 132 12.43 -5.24 19.53
N ILE A 133 12.88 -4.02 19.84
CA ILE A 133 12.04 -2.83 19.81
C ILE A 133 11.99 -2.31 18.37
N THR A 134 10.78 -2.20 17.82
CA THR A 134 10.56 -1.68 16.47
C THR A 134 10.55 -0.15 16.47
N PHE A 135 11.17 0.42 15.46
CA PHE A 135 11.15 1.87 15.19
C PHE A 135 11.14 2.14 13.69
N CYS A 136 10.96 3.39 13.29
CA CYS A 136 10.95 3.77 11.88
C CYS A 136 11.65 5.12 11.66
N ARG A 137 12.16 5.34 10.45
CA ARG A 137 12.57 6.66 9.99
C ARG A 137 11.33 7.52 9.69
N GLY A 138 11.49 8.84 9.77
CA GLY A 138 10.40 9.81 9.60
C GLY A 138 9.66 10.12 10.90
N ARG A 139 10.02 9.44 12.02
CA ARG A 139 9.41 9.68 13.33
C ARG A 139 10.39 9.37 14.46
N ILE A 140 10.51 10.29 15.39
CA ILE A 140 11.25 10.12 16.64
C ILE A 140 10.24 10.09 17.80
N ILE A 141 9.96 8.89 18.31
CA ILE A 141 8.94 8.61 19.35
C ILE A 141 7.56 9.10 18.89
N LYS A 142 7.13 10.33 19.26
CA LYS A 142 5.85 10.94 18.90
C LYS A 142 5.98 12.12 17.93
N LYS A 143 7.21 12.56 17.65
CA LYS A 143 7.48 13.72 16.78
C LYS A 143 7.73 13.25 15.36
N LEU A 144 6.93 13.72 14.42
CA LEU A 144 7.16 13.51 12.99
C LEU A 144 8.33 14.36 12.53
N GLU A 145 9.15 13.81 11.66
CA GLU A 145 10.24 14.54 11.01
C GLU A 145 9.73 15.20 9.73
N GLU A 146 10.30 16.36 9.44
CA GLU A 146 10.14 17.01 8.16
C GLU A 146 10.97 16.27 7.11
N ASP A 147 10.42 16.10 5.91
CA ASP A 147 11.14 15.54 4.78
C ASP A 147 12.03 16.60 4.13
N LEU A 148 13.31 16.50 4.41
CA LEU A 148 14.37 17.36 3.88
C LEU A 148 15.29 16.58 2.93
N GLY A 149 14.86 15.45 2.42
CA GLY A 149 15.63 14.54 1.58
C GLY A 149 16.62 13.66 2.35
N GLN A 150 16.58 13.66 3.69
CA GLN A 150 17.52 12.91 4.55
C GLN A 150 17.43 11.38 4.36
N TYR A 151 16.34 10.88 3.76
CA TYR A 151 16.11 9.46 3.52
C TYR A 151 15.97 9.10 2.02
N ASP A 152 16.38 9.96 1.11
CA ASP A 152 16.24 9.75 -0.35
C ASP A 152 17.04 8.57 -0.90
N LYS A 153 18.08 8.14 -0.17
CA LYS A 153 18.88 6.98 -0.58
C LYS A 153 18.13 5.69 -0.30
N ASN A 154 18.05 4.82 -1.31
CA ASN A 154 17.56 3.46 -1.13
C ASN A 154 18.34 2.73 -0.04
N GLN A 155 17.63 2.09 0.86
CA GLN A 155 18.22 1.37 1.98
C GLN A 155 17.39 0.14 2.34
N GLU A 156 18.05 -0.91 2.82
CA GLU A 156 17.37 -2.07 3.37
C GLU A 156 16.60 -1.70 4.64
N ILE A 157 15.42 -2.27 4.77
CA ILE A 157 14.50 -2.07 5.90
C ILE A 157 14.12 -3.42 6.50
N PHE A 158 13.80 -3.45 7.77
CA PHE A 158 13.38 -4.67 8.45
C PHE A 158 11.89 -4.97 8.25
N TRP A 159 11.06 -3.95 8.19
CA TRP A 159 9.63 -4.08 7.93
C TRP A 159 9.10 -2.93 7.06
N ALA A 160 8.07 -3.22 6.27
CA ALA A 160 7.37 -2.26 5.45
C ALA A 160 5.99 -1.93 6.04
N SER A 161 5.56 -0.68 5.88
CA SER A 161 4.24 -0.24 6.30
C SER A 161 3.15 -0.87 5.43
N GLY A 162 2.11 -1.42 6.06
CA GLY A 162 0.93 -1.93 5.37
C GLY A 162 0.14 -0.88 4.59
N ALA A 163 0.41 0.40 4.79
CA ALA A 163 -0.26 1.48 4.06
C ALA A 163 0.06 1.46 2.56
N CYS A 164 1.32 1.18 2.21
CA CYS A 164 1.75 1.06 0.81
C CYS A 164 3.06 0.28 0.70
N PHE A 165 3.06 -0.86 0.01
CA PHE A 165 4.27 -1.55 -0.42
C PHE A 165 4.00 -2.42 -1.64
N LEU A 166 5.06 -2.72 -2.39
CA LEU A 166 5.07 -3.70 -3.46
C LEU A 166 5.85 -4.94 -3.02
N ILE A 167 5.37 -6.14 -3.39
CA ILE A 167 6.00 -7.42 -3.08
C ILE A 167 6.03 -8.33 -4.30
N ARG A 168 7.07 -9.16 -4.44
CA ARG A 168 7.08 -10.25 -5.41
C ARG A 168 6.03 -11.29 -5.03
N SER A 169 5.10 -11.61 -5.94
CA SER A 169 4.00 -12.53 -5.65
C SER A 169 4.48 -13.92 -5.20
N GLN A 170 5.55 -14.41 -5.81
CA GLN A 170 6.17 -15.69 -5.40
C GLN A 170 6.73 -15.68 -3.96
N ILE A 171 7.16 -14.52 -3.46
CA ILE A 171 7.59 -14.39 -2.06
C ILE A 171 6.38 -14.27 -1.14
N PHE A 172 5.37 -13.48 -1.53
CA PHE A 172 4.12 -13.36 -0.78
C PHE A 172 3.50 -14.73 -0.44
N TRP A 173 3.51 -15.66 -1.40
CA TRP A 173 2.92 -17.00 -1.20
C TRP A 173 3.86 -18.03 -0.55
N LYS A 174 5.10 -17.66 -0.23
CA LYS A 174 6.03 -18.51 0.54
C LYS A 174 5.99 -18.22 2.04
N LEU A 175 5.46 -17.09 2.43
CA LEU A 175 5.34 -16.66 3.82
C LEU A 175 3.98 -17.06 4.42
#